data_e38582db11acc0669d321d876a9a1cca
#
_entry.id   e38582db11acc0669d321d876a9a1cca
#
_cell.length_a   1.000
_cell.length_b   1.000
_cell.length_c   1.000
_cell.angle_alpha   90.00
_cell.angle_beta   90.00
_cell.angle_gamma   90.00
#
_symmetry.space_group_name_H-M   'P 1'
#
loop_
_entity.id
_entity.type
_entity.pdbx_description
1 polymer ?
#
loop_
_entity_poly.entity_id
_entity_poly.type
_entity_poly.pdbx_seq_one_letter_code
_entity_poly.pdbx_strand_id
1 'polypeptide(L)'
;MNGMKKIVVSGYFGFDNSGDDAILKAMVEDFKKLNRENFEIKMTALSKNPEKTKKVYGIDAVNRFSLPELISALKNADLLLSGGGSLLQDITSTRSIIYYLSVIILAKMLGKKVCVYANGIGPIDKRKNRILTKRVLNKVDYITLRDKLSYDFVRDLGVTNKNIEVTADPVFTLKAADQDRVEEILRDEGIKITEKTLGFCIRDHKKDESIKEKFAKTIDLLIEVGYDILLVPFHTPRDNVYSREVAEKCSHKEKVMLIENTYSAGELMGIFKKLRLLAAMRLHSLVYAASVNLPMVGIIYDPKVEAMVEELGIKEAVDVENFTAEELYEKTLLALDNLEKRREILGENTEKMRQESKKNVDIALRLLGEK
;
A
#
# COMPACT_ATOMS: atom_id res chain seq x y z
N MET A 1 4.56 22.53 -25.81
CA MET A 1 3.96 21.44 -26.63
C MET A 1 2.53 21.25 -26.15
N ASN A 2 1.57 21.46 -27.04
CA ASN A 2 0.15 21.25 -26.77
C ASN A 2 -0.16 19.78 -27.08
N GLY A 3 -0.62 18.98 -26.14
CA GLY A 3 -0.99 17.62 -26.47
C GLY A 3 -1.54 16.81 -25.31
N MET A 4 -2.53 16.00 -25.63
CA MET A 4 -3.05 14.97 -24.74
C MET A 4 -2.07 13.78 -24.74
N LYS A 5 -1.63 13.35 -23.55
CA LYS A 5 -0.84 12.13 -23.34
C LYS A 5 -1.71 11.03 -22.78
N LYS A 6 -1.49 9.81 -23.22
CA LYS A 6 -2.27 8.64 -22.81
C LYS A 6 -1.40 7.64 -22.06
N ILE A 7 -1.76 7.37 -20.82
CA ILE A 7 -1.07 6.42 -19.96
C ILE A 7 -1.97 5.20 -19.71
N VAL A 8 -1.45 4.01 -19.95
CA VAL A 8 -2.08 2.78 -19.45
C VAL A 8 -1.41 2.37 -18.14
N VAL A 9 -2.19 2.04 -17.14
CA VAL A 9 -1.70 1.56 -15.84
C VAL A 9 -2.08 0.10 -15.64
N SER A 10 -1.08 -0.73 -15.29
CA SER A 10 -1.24 -2.15 -14.98
C SER A 10 -0.86 -2.41 -13.54
N GLY A 11 -1.81 -2.91 -12.75
CA GLY A 11 -1.66 -3.23 -11.33
C GLY A 11 -2.67 -4.27 -10.87
N TYR A 12 -2.78 -4.51 -9.57
CA TYR A 12 -3.77 -5.42 -9.00
C TYR A 12 -5.11 -4.70 -8.72
N PHE A 13 -5.67 -4.08 -9.79
CA PHE A 13 -6.82 -3.19 -9.69
C PHE A 13 -8.15 -3.89 -9.88
N GLY A 14 -9.18 -3.46 -9.12
CA GLY A 14 -10.54 -4.00 -9.16
C GLY A 14 -10.70 -5.33 -8.41
N PHE A 15 -9.84 -5.61 -7.43
CA PHE A 15 -9.91 -6.79 -6.56
C PHE A 15 -10.26 -6.44 -5.10
N ASP A 16 -10.59 -5.18 -4.83
CA ASP A 16 -10.97 -4.69 -3.50
C ASP A 16 -9.84 -4.88 -2.46
N ASN A 17 -8.60 -4.60 -2.87
CA ASN A 17 -7.43 -4.59 -1.99
C ASN A 17 -7.09 -3.14 -1.66
N SER A 18 -7.24 -2.75 -0.40
CA SER A 18 -7.04 -1.36 0.06
C SER A 18 -5.69 -0.77 -0.36
N GLY A 19 -4.60 -1.56 -0.30
CA GLY A 19 -3.27 -1.08 -0.69
C GLY A 19 -3.13 -0.79 -2.18
N ASP A 20 -3.57 -1.73 -3.04
CA ASP A 20 -3.49 -1.55 -4.50
C ASP A 20 -4.46 -0.45 -4.96
N ASP A 21 -5.62 -0.34 -4.31
CA ASP A 21 -6.59 0.72 -4.55
C ASP A 21 -6.03 2.10 -4.15
N ALA A 22 -5.30 2.18 -3.04
CA ALA A 22 -4.60 3.39 -2.62
C ALA A 22 -3.52 3.82 -3.62
N ILE A 23 -2.76 2.87 -4.13
CA ILE A 23 -1.72 3.14 -5.13
C ILE A 23 -2.34 3.71 -6.41
N LEU A 24 -3.42 3.10 -6.92
CA LEU A 24 -4.10 3.62 -8.09
C LEU A 24 -4.64 5.04 -7.84
N LYS A 25 -5.23 5.27 -6.66
CA LYS A 25 -5.73 6.59 -6.26
C LYS A 25 -4.61 7.62 -6.24
N ALA A 26 -3.47 7.29 -5.62
CA ALA A 26 -2.29 8.16 -5.58
C ALA A 26 -1.80 8.52 -6.97
N MET A 27 -1.61 7.52 -7.84
CA MET A 27 -1.22 7.76 -9.24
C MET A 27 -2.19 8.68 -9.95
N VAL A 28 -3.50 8.42 -9.85
CA VAL A 28 -4.53 9.23 -10.52
C VAL A 28 -4.51 10.67 -10.00
N GLU A 29 -4.43 10.88 -8.69
CA GLU A 29 -4.40 12.23 -8.10
C GLU A 29 -3.13 12.97 -8.51
N ASP A 30 -1.97 12.32 -8.49
CA ASP A 30 -0.70 12.96 -8.83
C ASP A 30 -0.64 13.34 -10.31
N PHE A 31 -1.06 12.46 -11.22
CA PHE A 31 -1.12 12.81 -12.65
C PHE A 31 -2.20 13.83 -12.97
N LYS A 32 -3.36 13.83 -12.29
CA LYS A 32 -4.41 14.86 -12.47
C LYS A 32 -3.94 16.27 -12.08
N LYS A 33 -3.09 16.40 -11.06
CA LYS A 33 -2.51 17.70 -10.64
C LYS A 33 -1.64 18.35 -11.72
N LEU A 34 -1.16 17.57 -12.69
CA LEU A 34 -0.30 18.04 -13.78
C LEU A 34 -1.09 18.58 -14.98
N ASN A 35 -2.40 18.33 -15.03
CA ASN A 35 -3.23 18.84 -16.12
C ASN A 35 -3.28 20.36 -16.10
N ARG A 36 -3.07 20.98 -17.26
CA ARG A 36 -3.06 22.44 -17.49
C ARG A 36 -3.85 22.73 -18.74
N GLU A 37 -4.14 24.02 -19.01
CA GLU A 37 -4.92 24.48 -20.14
C GLU A 37 -4.46 23.88 -21.51
N ASN A 38 -3.17 23.61 -21.66
CA ASN A 38 -2.58 23.08 -22.89
C ASN A 38 -1.91 21.71 -22.74
N PHE A 39 -2.11 21.01 -21.62
CA PHE A 39 -1.51 19.70 -21.37
C PHE A 39 -2.47 18.84 -20.54
N GLU A 40 -2.88 17.72 -21.08
CA GLU A 40 -3.80 16.76 -20.43
C GLU A 40 -3.21 15.35 -20.44
N ILE A 41 -3.28 14.69 -19.29
CA ILE A 41 -2.95 13.27 -19.14
C ILE A 41 -4.23 12.47 -18.96
N LYS A 42 -4.50 11.55 -19.90
CA LYS A 42 -5.59 10.58 -19.80
C LYS A 42 -5.06 9.24 -19.37
N MET A 43 -5.62 8.71 -18.30
CA MET A 43 -5.22 7.43 -17.73
C MET A 43 -6.28 6.35 -18.04
N THR A 44 -5.82 5.14 -18.39
CA THR A 44 -6.64 3.95 -18.57
C THR A 44 -6.11 2.82 -17.67
N ALA A 45 -6.89 2.36 -16.71
CA ALA A 45 -6.49 1.27 -15.84
C ALA A 45 -6.87 -0.11 -16.43
N LEU A 46 -5.95 -1.08 -16.33
CA LEU A 46 -6.27 -2.49 -16.55
C LEU A 46 -6.89 -3.06 -15.29
N SER A 47 -8.20 -3.23 -15.26
CA SER A 47 -8.96 -3.61 -14.07
C SER A 47 -9.73 -4.91 -14.25
N LYS A 48 -9.95 -5.64 -13.13
CA LYS A 48 -10.90 -6.76 -13.09
C LYS A 48 -12.36 -6.28 -13.15
N ASN A 49 -12.62 -5.09 -12.60
CA ASN A 49 -13.93 -4.46 -12.59
C ASN A 49 -13.84 -3.05 -13.18
N PRO A 50 -13.85 -2.90 -14.53
CA PRO A 50 -13.68 -1.60 -15.18
C PRO A 50 -14.71 -0.56 -14.76
N GLU A 51 -15.98 -0.94 -14.66
CA GLU A 51 -17.05 0.01 -14.36
C GLU A 51 -16.92 0.58 -12.94
N LYS A 52 -16.58 -0.25 -11.95
CA LYS A 52 -16.27 0.22 -10.59
C LYS A 52 -15.07 1.15 -10.62
N THR A 53 -14.00 0.78 -11.33
CA THR A 53 -12.76 1.57 -11.43
C THR A 53 -13.03 2.94 -12.05
N LYS A 54 -13.78 3.01 -13.16
CA LYS A 54 -14.19 4.28 -13.78
C LYS A 54 -14.95 5.17 -12.80
N LYS A 55 -15.95 4.59 -12.12
CA LYS A 55 -16.80 5.33 -11.18
C LYS A 55 -16.00 5.88 -9.98
N VAL A 56 -15.11 5.07 -9.41
CA VAL A 56 -14.38 5.43 -8.19
C VAL A 56 -13.26 6.44 -8.46
N TYR A 57 -12.50 6.26 -9.54
CA TYR A 57 -11.29 7.06 -9.79
C TYR A 57 -11.49 8.15 -10.86
N GLY A 58 -12.59 8.13 -11.59
CA GLY A 58 -12.87 9.10 -12.66
C GLY A 58 -11.81 9.05 -13.78
N ILE A 59 -11.37 7.86 -14.15
CA ILE A 59 -10.46 7.56 -15.26
C ILE A 59 -11.05 6.47 -16.14
N ASP A 60 -10.49 6.27 -17.34
CA ASP A 60 -10.86 5.13 -18.17
C ASP A 60 -10.37 3.82 -17.57
N ALA A 61 -11.10 2.74 -17.82
CA ALA A 61 -10.68 1.40 -17.46
C ALA A 61 -11.15 0.37 -18.48
N VAL A 62 -10.36 -0.68 -18.68
CA VAL A 62 -10.64 -1.81 -19.56
C VAL A 62 -10.47 -3.12 -18.80
N ASN A 63 -11.16 -4.16 -19.28
CA ASN A 63 -11.07 -5.47 -18.67
C ASN A 63 -9.66 -6.07 -18.88
N ARG A 64 -8.93 -6.28 -17.79
CA ARG A 64 -7.56 -6.82 -17.81
C ARG A 64 -7.44 -8.21 -18.43
N PHE A 65 -8.53 -8.97 -18.50
CA PHE A 65 -8.58 -10.32 -19.08
C PHE A 65 -9.09 -10.33 -20.53
N SER A 66 -9.55 -9.20 -21.07
CA SER A 66 -9.95 -9.05 -22.45
C SER A 66 -8.76 -8.68 -23.32
N LEU A 67 -8.20 -9.65 -24.03
CA LEU A 67 -7.04 -9.42 -24.90
C LEU A 67 -7.28 -8.34 -25.97
N PRO A 68 -8.47 -8.27 -26.63
CA PRO A 68 -8.75 -7.19 -27.59
C PRO A 68 -8.73 -5.80 -26.95
N GLU A 69 -9.34 -5.64 -25.76
CA GLU A 69 -9.36 -4.35 -25.05
C GLU A 69 -7.96 -3.96 -24.58
N LEU A 70 -7.19 -4.93 -24.05
CA LEU A 70 -5.80 -4.73 -23.64
C LEU A 70 -4.93 -4.26 -24.82
N ILE A 71 -5.02 -4.93 -25.97
CA ILE A 71 -4.26 -4.55 -27.18
C ILE A 71 -4.69 -3.15 -27.64
N SER A 72 -5.99 -2.87 -27.67
CA SER A 72 -6.51 -1.56 -28.08
C SER A 72 -6.01 -0.44 -27.15
N ALA A 73 -6.07 -0.65 -25.83
CA ALA A 73 -5.59 0.31 -24.84
C ALA A 73 -4.09 0.59 -25.03
N LEU A 74 -3.27 -0.47 -25.15
CA LEU A 74 -1.82 -0.34 -25.34
C LEU A 74 -1.46 0.30 -26.69
N LYS A 75 -2.15 -0.02 -27.80
CA LYS A 75 -1.91 0.63 -29.11
C LYS A 75 -2.11 2.13 -29.05
N ASN A 76 -3.07 2.60 -28.28
CA ASN A 76 -3.42 4.02 -28.17
C ASN A 76 -2.64 4.75 -27.06
N ALA A 77 -1.84 4.05 -26.26
CA ALA A 77 -1.04 4.64 -25.20
C ALA A 77 0.28 5.24 -25.71
N ASP A 78 0.77 6.24 -24.99
CA ASP A 78 2.14 6.77 -25.12
C ASP A 78 3.08 6.06 -24.14
N LEU A 79 2.57 5.69 -22.97
CA LEU A 79 3.32 5.08 -21.86
C LEU A 79 2.51 3.99 -21.18
N LEU A 80 3.15 2.85 -20.87
CA LEU A 80 2.67 1.87 -19.92
C LEU A 80 3.38 2.10 -18.58
N LEU A 81 2.61 2.30 -17.50
CA LEU A 81 3.08 2.18 -16.13
C LEU A 81 2.70 0.80 -15.60
N SER A 82 3.69 -0.05 -15.40
CA SER A 82 3.49 -1.37 -14.79
C SER A 82 3.95 -1.30 -13.35
N GLY A 83 2.99 -1.17 -12.43
CA GLY A 83 3.41 -1.04 -11.05
C GLY A 83 2.38 -0.60 -10.08
N GLY A 84 2.96 -0.26 -8.95
CA GLY A 84 2.27 -0.14 -7.70
C GLY A 84 2.08 -1.52 -7.05
N GLY A 85 2.46 -1.64 -5.79
CA GLY A 85 2.36 -2.89 -5.05
C GLY A 85 3.45 -3.92 -5.39
N SER A 86 3.26 -5.16 -4.96
CA SER A 86 4.20 -6.26 -5.17
C SER A 86 3.72 -7.19 -6.27
N LEU A 87 3.85 -6.77 -7.52
CA LEU A 87 3.29 -7.48 -8.68
C LEU A 87 4.19 -8.60 -9.18
N LEU A 88 5.52 -8.39 -9.16
CA LEU A 88 6.50 -9.33 -9.68
C LEU A 88 7.05 -10.22 -8.55
N GLN A 89 6.24 -11.19 -8.16
CA GLN A 89 6.57 -12.24 -7.18
C GLN A 89 5.81 -13.53 -7.55
N ASP A 90 6.29 -14.71 -7.14
CA ASP A 90 5.66 -15.99 -7.48
C ASP A 90 5.32 -16.89 -6.30
N ILE A 91 5.41 -16.35 -5.08
CA ILE A 91 5.00 -17.06 -3.84
C ILE A 91 3.49 -17.32 -3.87
N THR A 92 2.70 -16.30 -4.20
CA THR A 92 1.23 -16.43 -4.20
C THR A 92 0.70 -17.09 -5.46
N SER A 93 1.27 -16.77 -6.63
CA SER A 93 0.83 -17.34 -7.91
C SER A 93 1.83 -17.12 -9.05
N THR A 94 2.25 -18.23 -9.67
CA THR A 94 3.01 -18.16 -10.94
C THR A 94 2.22 -17.51 -12.08
N ARG A 95 0.89 -17.65 -12.10
CA ARG A 95 0.04 -17.05 -13.16
C ARG A 95 0.06 -15.52 -13.07
N SER A 96 0.16 -14.97 -11.87
CA SER A 96 0.18 -13.52 -11.64
C SER A 96 1.42 -12.88 -12.26
N ILE A 97 2.61 -13.36 -11.94
CA ILE A 97 3.86 -12.79 -12.48
C ILE A 97 3.93 -12.92 -14.01
N ILE A 98 3.49 -14.06 -14.57
CA ILE A 98 3.45 -14.25 -16.03
C ILE A 98 2.52 -13.23 -16.69
N TYR A 99 1.35 -12.97 -16.11
CA TYR A 99 0.42 -11.96 -16.61
C TYR A 99 1.07 -10.58 -16.69
N TYR A 100 1.67 -10.08 -15.60
CA TYR A 100 2.29 -8.75 -15.59
C TYR A 100 3.46 -8.63 -16.56
N LEU A 101 4.31 -9.66 -16.63
CA LEU A 101 5.41 -9.71 -17.59
C LEU A 101 4.89 -9.74 -19.04
N SER A 102 3.78 -10.45 -19.31
CA SER A 102 3.16 -10.49 -20.64
C SER A 102 2.62 -9.13 -21.08
N VAL A 103 2.02 -8.36 -20.18
CA VAL A 103 1.56 -6.99 -20.47
C VAL A 103 2.74 -6.09 -20.85
N ILE A 104 3.86 -6.17 -20.11
CA ILE A 104 5.09 -5.44 -20.42
C ILE A 104 5.65 -5.85 -21.80
N ILE A 105 5.75 -7.15 -22.06
CA ILE A 105 6.23 -7.67 -23.35
C ILE A 105 5.36 -7.15 -24.50
N LEU A 106 4.05 -7.24 -24.35
CA LEU A 106 3.10 -6.78 -25.37
C LEU A 106 3.26 -5.28 -25.66
N ALA A 107 3.38 -4.46 -24.62
CA ALA A 107 3.62 -3.03 -24.77
C ALA A 107 4.94 -2.74 -25.54
N LYS A 108 6.01 -3.45 -25.18
CA LYS A 108 7.31 -3.32 -25.90
C LYS A 108 7.21 -3.80 -27.35
N MET A 109 6.48 -4.88 -27.64
CA MET A 109 6.23 -5.34 -29.03
C MET A 109 5.43 -4.31 -29.85
N LEU A 110 4.55 -3.55 -29.21
CA LEU A 110 3.80 -2.45 -29.82
C LEU A 110 4.60 -1.14 -29.90
N GLY A 111 5.91 -1.17 -29.56
CA GLY A 111 6.80 0.00 -29.60
C GLY A 111 6.55 1.05 -28.52
N LYS A 112 5.83 0.69 -27.45
CA LYS A 112 5.49 1.65 -26.40
C LYS A 112 6.61 1.84 -25.39
N LYS A 113 6.67 3.04 -24.79
CA LYS A 113 7.48 3.27 -23.59
C LYS A 113 6.89 2.51 -22.42
N VAL A 114 7.75 1.94 -21.57
CA VAL A 114 7.34 1.17 -20.39
C VAL A 114 8.16 1.60 -19.19
N CYS A 115 7.47 2.00 -18.13
CA CYS A 115 8.04 2.21 -16.82
C CYS A 115 7.50 1.14 -15.84
N VAL A 116 8.39 0.40 -15.20
CA VAL A 116 8.05 -0.32 -13.96
C VAL A 116 8.00 0.73 -12.87
N TYR A 117 6.81 0.96 -12.31
CA TYR A 117 6.50 2.15 -11.52
C TYR A 117 6.33 1.80 -10.04
N ALA A 118 7.21 2.31 -9.19
CA ALA A 118 7.19 2.12 -7.73
C ALA A 118 6.87 0.68 -7.29
N ASN A 119 7.50 -0.30 -7.95
CA ASN A 119 7.14 -1.71 -7.76
C ASN A 119 7.97 -2.35 -6.64
N GLY A 120 7.31 -3.13 -5.79
CA GLY A 120 7.97 -4.09 -4.92
C GLY A 120 8.22 -5.39 -5.69
N ILE A 121 9.47 -5.79 -5.89
CA ILE A 121 9.83 -6.97 -6.65
C ILE A 121 10.41 -8.05 -5.74
N GLY A 122 9.94 -9.28 -5.94
CA GLY A 122 10.39 -10.46 -5.23
C GLY A 122 9.59 -10.78 -3.96
N PRO A 123 9.88 -11.97 -3.39
CA PRO A 123 10.77 -12.99 -3.95
C PRO A 123 10.20 -13.69 -5.18
N ILE A 124 11.10 -14.20 -6.03
CA ILE A 124 10.80 -15.02 -7.19
C ILE A 124 11.66 -16.27 -7.09
N ASP A 125 11.03 -17.42 -6.79
CA ASP A 125 11.75 -18.65 -6.49
C ASP A 125 11.93 -19.53 -7.72
N LYS A 126 10.96 -19.49 -8.65
CA LYS A 126 11.00 -20.36 -9.82
C LYS A 126 12.02 -19.89 -10.84
N ARG A 127 13.00 -20.75 -11.17
CA ARG A 127 14.08 -20.45 -12.14
C ARG A 127 13.58 -19.88 -13.47
N LYS A 128 12.48 -20.40 -14.00
CA LYS A 128 11.91 -19.90 -15.27
C LYS A 128 11.40 -18.45 -15.13
N ASN A 129 10.74 -18.14 -14.01
CA ASN A 129 10.24 -16.80 -13.73
C ASN A 129 11.39 -15.82 -13.49
N ARG A 130 12.45 -16.22 -12.78
CA ARG A 130 13.69 -15.42 -12.61
C ARG A 130 14.30 -15.04 -13.96
N ILE A 131 14.47 -16.01 -14.86
CA ILE A 131 15.02 -15.77 -16.19
C ILE A 131 14.13 -14.83 -17.02
N LEU A 132 12.81 -15.06 -17.00
CA LEU A 132 11.85 -14.24 -17.76
C LEU A 132 11.84 -12.81 -17.22
N THR A 133 11.75 -12.64 -15.89
CA THR A 133 11.76 -11.33 -15.24
C THR A 133 13.03 -10.55 -15.57
N LYS A 134 14.22 -11.16 -15.45
CA LYS A 134 15.49 -10.56 -15.86
C LYS A 134 15.45 -10.07 -17.31
N ARG A 135 14.99 -10.92 -18.24
CA ARG A 135 14.93 -10.57 -19.67
C ARG A 135 13.99 -9.41 -19.94
N VAL A 136 12.85 -9.38 -19.27
CA VAL A 136 11.83 -8.32 -19.45
C VAL A 136 12.31 -7.01 -18.83
N LEU A 137 12.82 -7.03 -17.60
CA LEU A 137 13.30 -5.82 -16.92
C LEU A 137 14.49 -5.17 -17.62
N ASN A 138 15.32 -5.94 -18.33
CA ASN A 138 16.39 -5.38 -19.15
C ASN A 138 15.90 -4.66 -20.43
N LYS A 139 14.62 -4.83 -20.79
CA LYS A 139 14.04 -4.22 -22.02
C LYS A 139 13.10 -3.03 -21.73
N VAL A 140 12.73 -2.79 -20.48
CA VAL A 140 11.90 -1.65 -20.12
C VAL A 140 12.70 -0.33 -20.17
N ASP A 141 12.02 0.78 -20.36
CA ASP A 141 12.67 2.08 -20.52
C ASP A 141 13.13 2.66 -19.18
N TYR A 142 12.39 2.39 -18.10
CA TYR A 142 12.78 2.80 -16.75
C TYR A 142 12.19 1.84 -15.69
N ILE A 143 12.87 1.75 -14.56
CA ILE A 143 12.44 0.96 -13.40
C ILE A 143 12.52 1.85 -12.17
N THR A 144 11.41 2.11 -11.51
CA THR A 144 11.39 2.65 -10.16
C THR A 144 10.92 1.58 -9.17
N LEU A 145 11.63 1.45 -8.08
CA LEU A 145 11.38 0.46 -7.04
C LEU A 145 11.05 1.20 -5.74
N ARG A 146 10.03 0.73 -5.04
CA ARG A 146 9.57 1.44 -3.85
C ARG A 146 10.42 1.20 -2.60
N ASP A 147 11.33 0.23 -2.63
CA ASP A 147 12.16 -0.15 -1.50
C ASP A 147 13.53 -0.71 -1.96
N LYS A 148 14.51 -0.64 -1.04
CA LYS A 148 15.86 -1.14 -1.28
C LYS A 148 15.91 -2.66 -1.43
N LEU A 149 15.06 -3.41 -0.73
CA LEU A 149 15.00 -4.87 -0.83
C LEU A 149 14.69 -5.30 -2.27
N SER A 150 13.73 -4.62 -2.91
CA SER A 150 13.39 -4.85 -4.32
C SER A 150 14.57 -4.52 -5.25
N TYR A 151 15.32 -3.46 -4.95
CA TYR A 151 16.50 -3.09 -5.74
C TYR A 151 17.59 -4.16 -5.63
N ASP A 152 17.93 -4.57 -4.42
CA ASP A 152 18.97 -5.57 -4.18
C ASP A 152 18.55 -6.92 -4.82
N PHE A 153 17.28 -7.30 -4.71
CA PHE A 153 16.74 -8.49 -5.36
C PHE A 153 16.83 -8.42 -6.90
N VAL A 154 16.50 -7.30 -7.50
CA VAL A 154 16.59 -7.10 -8.97
C VAL A 154 18.04 -7.16 -9.45
N ARG A 155 18.99 -6.63 -8.66
CA ARG A 155 20.43 -6.75 -8.97
C ARG A 155 20.91 -8.19 -8.83
N ASP A 156 20.47 -8.92 -7.81
CA ASP A 156 20.75 -10.36 -7.62
C ASP A 156 20.19 -11.22 -8.77
N LEU A 157 19.05 -10.86 -9.34
CA LEU A 157 18.53 -11.46 -10.56
C LEU A 157 19.47 -11.27 -11.77
N GLY A 158 20.43 -10.36 -11.67
CA GLY A 158 21.35 -10.02 -12.75
C GLY A 158 20.73 -9.06 -13.80
N VAL A 159 19.81 -8.21 -13.40
CA VAL A 159 19.29 -7.12 -14.25
C VAL A 159 20.38 -6.06 -14.40
N THR A 160 20.70 -5.73 -15.65
CA THR A 160 21.77 -4.78 -16.04
C THR A 160 21.21 -3.46 -16.56
N ASN A 161 19.89 -3.26 -16.55
CA ASN A 161 19.26 -2.00 -16.92
C ASN A 161 19.88 -0.87 -16.08
N LYS A 162 20.34 0.20 -16.76
CA LYS A 162 20.97 1.37 -16.11
C LYS A 162 19.94 2.37 -15.59
N ASN A 163 18.73 2.37 -16.16
CA ASN A 163 17.63 3.24 -15.79
C ASN A 163 16.82 2.59 -14.66
N ILE A 164 17.42 2.50 -13.49
CA ILE A 164 16.79 1.92 -12.30
C ILE A 164 17.10 2.82 -11.09
N GLU A 165 16.05 3.13 -10.33
CA GLU A 165 16.13 4.02 -9.18
C GLU A 165 15.23 3.50 -8.04
N VAL A 166 15.69 3.65 -6.81
CA VAL A 166 14.87 3.44 -5.62
C VAL A 166 14.11 4.75 -5.35
N THR A 167 12.81 4.63 -5.22
CA THR A 167 11.90 5.72 -4.90
C THR A 167 11.10 5.35 -3.64
N ALA A 168 9.83 5.74 -3.54
CA ALA A 168 8.96 5.29 -2.47
C ALA A 168 7.56 4.95 -3.01
N ASP A 169 6.75 4.33 -2.15
CA ASP A 169 5.37 3.95 -2.47
C ASP A 169 4.54 5.21 -2.81
N PRO A 170 3.77 5.23 -3.91
CA PRO A 170 2.94 6.38 -4.31
C PRO A 170 1.95 6.82 -3.24
N VAL A 171 1.57 5.93 -2.35
CA VAL A 171 0.60 6.20 -1.28
C VAL A 171 1.06 7.32 -0.33
N PHE A 172 2.37 7.58 -0.20
CA PHE A 172 2.89 8.70 0.58
C PHE A 172 2.46 10.09 0.06
N THR A 173 1.98 10.21 -1.18
CA THR A 173 1.44 11.47 -1.73
C THR A 173 -0.05 11.67 -1.48
N LEU A 174 -0.77 10.64 -1.00
CA LEU A 174 -2.19 10.72 -0.69
C LEU A 174 -2.47 11.64 0.50
N LYS A 175 -3.66 12.25 0.45
CA LYS A 175 -4.19 13.05 1.54
C LYS A 175 -5.27 12.26 2.30
N ALA A 176 -5.32 12.48 3.61
CA ALA A 176 -6.42 12.03 4.44
C ALA A 176 -7.73 12.72 4.02
N ALA A 177 -8.86 12.05 4.20
CA ALA A 177 -10.17 12.65 4.08
C ALA A 177 -10.34 13.80 5.10
N ASP A 178 -11.25 14.73 4.78
CA ASP A 178 -11.59 15.83 5.67
C ASP A 178 -12.30 15.34 6.95
N GLN A 179 -12.38 16.23 7.92
CA GLN A 179 -12.92 15.92 9.23
C GLN A 179 -14.42 15.58 9.17
N ASP A 180 -15.19 16.28 8.34
CA ASP A 180 -16.65 16.06 8.24
C ASP A 180 -16.95 14.65 7.75
N ARG A 181 -16.22 14.19 6.73
CA ARG A 181 -16.36 12.82 6.22
C ARG A 181 -15.96 11.77 7.26
N VAL A 182 -14.91 12.02 8.03
CA VAL A 182 -14.49 11.09 9.09
C VAL A 182 -15.54 11.01 10.21
N GLU A 183 -16.14 12.13 10.59
CA GLU A 183 -17.21 12.16 11.60
C GLU A 183 -18.49 11.47 11.12
N GLU A 184 -18.83 11.60 9.84
CA GLU A 184 -19.92 10.85 9.22
C GLU A 184 -19.66 9.34 9.34
N ILE A 185 -18.45 8.88 8.92
CA ILE A 185 -18.07 7.47 9.00
C ILE A 185 -18.17 6.94 10.44
N LEU A 186 -17.58 7.64 11.40
CA LEU A 186 -17.58 7.20 12.79
C LEU A 186 -19.00 7.12 13.38
N ARG A 187 -19.88 8.06 12.99
CA ARG A 187 -21.30 8.03 13.36
C ARG A 187 -22.03 6.83 12.75
N ASP A 188 -21.80 6.56 11.45
CA ASP A 188 -22.44 5.45 10.74
C ASP A 188 -21.97 4.07 11.27
N GLU A 189 -20.72 3.99 11.71
CA GLU A 189 -20.15 2.81 12.39
C GLU A 189 -20.55 2.72 13.89
N GLY A 190 -21.16 3.76 14.45
CA GLY A 190 -21.46 3.81 15.89
C GLY A 190 -20.21 3.90 16.77
N ILE A 191 -19.09 4.39 16.23
CA ILE A 191 -17.80 4.43 16.89
C ILE A 191 -17.54 5.81 17.51
N LYS A 192 -17.06 5.82 18.76
CA LYS A 192 -16.63 7.03 19.47
C LYS A 192 -15.13 6.95 19.76
N ILE A 193 -14.33 7.67 19.00
CA ILE A 193 -12.90 7.82 19.24
C ILE A 193 -12.66 8.89 20.30
N THR A 194 -11.78 8.60 21.25
CA THR A 194 -11.32 9.52 22.30
C THR A 194 -9.80 9.73 22.18
N GLU A 195 -9.23 10.64 22.96
CA GLU A 195 -7.78 10.83 23.08
C GLU A 195 -7.03 9.58 23.64
N LYS A 196 -7.78 8.61 24.18
CA LYS A 196 -7.25 7.34 24.70
C LYS A 196 -7.43 6.17 23.75
N THR A 197 -7.97 6.39 22.55
CA THR A 197 -8.23 5.31 21.60
C THR A 197 -6.95 4.89 20.87
N LEU A 198 -6.60 3.60 20.99
CA LEU A 198 -5.51 2.97 20.23
C LEU A 198 -6.08 2.14 19.09
N GLY A 199 -5.42 2.20 17.93
CA GLY A 199 -5.80 1.41 16.76
C GLY A 199 -5.01 0.10 16.67
N PHE A 200 -5.65 -0.96 16.17
CA PHE A 200 -5.00 -2.22 15.84
C PHE A 200 -5.35 -2.62 14.40
N CYS A 201 -4.35 -2.74 13.54
CA CYS A 201 -4.46 -3.28 12.19
C CYS A 201 -3.83 -4.67 12.14
N ILE A 202 -4.60 -5.68 12.48
CA ILE A 202 -4.16 -7.08 12.58
C ILE A 202 -4.75 -7.95 11.46
N ARG A 203 -4.12 -9.09 11.22
CA ARG A 203 -4.56 -10.06 10.21
C ARG A 203 -4.22 -11.48 10.65
N ASP A 204 -4.89 -12.44 10.03
CA ASP A 204 -4.52 -13.84 10.17
C ASP A 204 -3.07 -14.12 9.72
N HIS A 205 -2.33 -14.85 10.55
CA HIS A 205 -1.01 -15.35 10.22
C HIS A 205 -0.94 -16.85 10.45
N LYS A 206 -0.72 -17.61 9.38
CA LYS A 206 -0.59 -19.09 9.39
C LYS A 206 -1.77 -19.84 10.01
N LYS A 207 -2.92 -19.21 10.22
CA LYS A 207 -4.09 -19.74 10.95
C LYS A 207 -3.75 -20.21 12.38
N ASP A 208 -2.85 -19.50 13.02
CA ASP A 208 -2.41 -19.79 14.37
C ASP A 208 -3.34 -19.12 15.40
N GLU A 209 -4.14 -19.94 16.11
CA GLU A 209 -5.05 -19.46 17.14
C GLU A 209 -4.33 -18.82 18.33
N SER A 210 -3.10 -19.26 18.64
CA SER A 210 -2.34 -18.69 19.75
C SER A 210 -2.02 -17.20 19.54
N ILE A 211 -1.88 -16.76 18.28
CA ILE A 211 -1.65 -15.36 17.94
C ILE A 211 -2.88 -14.51 18.26
N LYS A 212 -4.10 -15.02 18.01
CA LYS A 212 -5.33 -14.33 18.41
C LYS A 212 -5.42 -14.15 19.92
N GLU A 213 -5.06 -15.19 20.68
CA GLU A 213 -5.05 -15.14 22.15
C GLU A 213 -4.04 -14.12 22.67
N LYS A 214 -2.84 -14.05 22.07
CA LYS A 214 -1.85 -13.03 22.40
C LYS A 214 -2.37 -11.61 22.11
N PHE A 215 -3.01 -11.37 20.97
CA PHE A 215 -3.63 -10.08 20.68
C PHE A 215 -4.74 -9.72 21.64
N ALA A 216 -5.66 -10.66 21.91
CA ALA A 216 -6.74 -10.44 22.87
C ALA A 216 -6.22 -10.09 24.27
N LYS A 217 -5.21 -10.83 24.76
CA LYS A 217 -4.57 -10.55 26.06
C LYS A 217 -3.86 -9.19 26.07
N THR A 218 -3.15 -8.81 24.99
CA THR A 218 -2.55 -7.49 24.88
C THR A 218 -3.61 -6.38 24.96
N ILE A 219 -4.72 -6.57 24.25
CA ILE A 219 -5.85 -5.64 24.26
C ILE A 219 -6.43 -5.49 25.66
N ASP A 220 -6.68 -6.59 26.35
CA ASP A 220 -7.19 -6.58 27.74
C ASP A 220 -6.25 -5.81 28.68
N LEU A 221 -4.93 -6.05 28.62
CA LEU A 221 -3.93 -5.33 29.40
C LEU A 221 -3.96 -3.81 29.14
N LEU A 222 -4.13 -3.40 27.88
CA LEU A 222 -4.22 -1.98 27.52
C LEU A 222 -5.54 -1.35 28.03
N ILE A 223 -6.63 -2.09 28.01
CA ILE A 223 -7.93 -1.65 28.53
C ILE A 223 -7.89 -1.50 30.04
N GLU A 224 -7.24 -2.40 30.75
CA GLU A 224 -7.07 -2.33 32.20
C GLU A 224 -6.34 -1.07 32.68
N VAL A 225 -5.42 -0.54 31.86
CA VAL A 225 -4.72 0.72 32.12
C VAL A 225 -5.43 1.95 31.51
N GLY A 226 -6.65 1.78 31.00
CA GLY A 226 -7.58 2.85 30.68
C GLY A 226 -7.60 3.31 29.22
N TYR A 227 -7.13 2.49 28.26
CA TYR A 227 -7.26 2.75 26.83
C TYR A 227 -8.53 2.09 26.26
N ASP A 228 -9.05 2.67 25.18
CA ASP A 228 -10.08 2.07 24.33
C ASP A 228 -9.41 1.55 23.04
N ILE A 229 -9.94 0.47 22.47
CA ILE A 229 -9.32 -0.17 21.30
C ILE A 229 -10.22 -0.07 20.08
N LEU A 230 -9.65 0.32 18.93
CA LEU A 230 -10.30 0.29 17.63
C LEU A 230 -9.57 -0.69 16.70
N LEU A 231 -10.25 -1.76 16.32
CA LEU A 231 -9.79 -2.70 15.31
C LEU A 231 -10.13 -2.16 13.94
N VAL A 232 -9.11 -2.05 13.06
CA VAL A 232 -9.25 -1.47 11.71
C VAL A 232 -8.82 -2.50 10.66
N PRO A 233 -9.78 -3.24 10.05
CA PRO A 233 -9.50 -4.18 8.98
C PRO A 233 -9.05 -3.50 7.70
N PHE A 234 -8.13 -4.14 6.95
CA PHE A 234 -7.60 -3.64 5.67
C PHE A 234 -8.00 -4.48 4.47
N HIS A 235 -8.38 -5.71 4.67
CA HIS A 235 -8.79 -6.64 3.61
C HIS A 235 -10.09 -7.33 3.95
N THR A 236 -11.20 -6.76 3.50
CA THR A 236 -12.55 -7.30 3.71
C THR A 236 -12.82 -8.49 2.78
N PRO A 237 -13.45 -9.58 3.25
CA PRO A 237 -13.95 -9.80 4.61
C PRO A 237 -12.94 -10.46 5.57
N ARG A 238 -11.75 -10.83 5.11
CA ARG A 238 -10.81 -11.67 5.89
C ARG A 238 -10.38 -11.03 7.20
N ASP A 239 -9.95 -9.77 7.15
CA ASP A 239 -9.47 -9.08 8.35
C ASP A 239 -10.60 -8.73 9.29
N ASN A 240 -11.83 -8.47 8.77
CA ASN A 240 -13.02 -8.26 9.61
C ASN A 240 -13.34 -9.50 10.43
N VAL A 241 -13.35 -10.68 9.80
CA VAL A 241 -13.59 -11.96 10.50
C VAL A 241 -12.51 -12.18 11.58
N TYR A 242 -11.24 -12.03 11.20
CA TYR A 242 -10.13 -12.20 12.15
C TYR A 242 -10.20 -11.22 13.32
N SER A 243 -10.45 -9.94 13.05
CA SER A 243 -10.58 -8.91 14.09
C SER A 243 -11.74 -9.18 15.03
N ARG A 244 -12.88 -9.63 14.51
CA ARG A 244 -14.04 -10.01 15.32
C ARG A 244 -13.72 -11.20 16.22
N GLU A 245 -13.05 -12.24 15.69
CA GLU A 245 -12.62 -13.40 16.47
C GLU A 245 -11.65 -13.02 17.60
N VAL A 246 -10.75 -12.04 17.37
CA VAL A 246 -9.90 -11.48 18.43
C VAL A 246 -10.72 -10.72 19.46
N ALA A 247 -11.65 -9.86 19.04
CA ALA A 247 -12.52 -9.11 19.95
C ALA A 247 -13.38 -10.03 20.81
N GLU A 248 -13.87 -11.16 20.27
CA GLU A 248 -14.63 -12.16 21.01
C GLU A 248 -13.82 -12.88 22.09
N LYS A 249 -12.50 -12.96 21.94
CA LYS A 249 -11.59 -13.53 22.94
C LYS A 249 -11.22 -12.54 24.06
N CYS A 250 -11.43 -11.24 23.87
CA CYS A 250 -11.16 -10.23 24.89
C CYS A 250 -12.11 -10.36 26.08
N SER A 251 -11.61 -10.09 27.29
CA SER A 251 -12.41 -10.05 28.52
C SER A 251 -13.27 -8.78 28.60
N HIS A 252 -12.81 -7.67 28.03
CA HIS A 252 -13.43 -6.34 28.05
C HIS A 252 -14.00 -5.95 26.68
N LYS A 253 -14.88 -6.80 26.13
CA LYS A 253 -15.42 -6.65 24.75
C LYS A 253 -16.11 -5.32 24.48
N GLU A 254 -16.75 -4.74 25.50
CA GLU A 254 -17.48 -3.47 25.44
C GLU A 254 -16.60 -2.27 25.15
N LYS A 255 -15.28 -2.39 25.33
CA LYS A 255 -14.28 -1.36 25.02
C LYS A 255 -13.51 -1.62 23.74
N VAL A 256 -13.85 -2.68 23.03
CA VAL A 256 -13.26 -3.03 21.71
C VAL A 256 -14.24 -2.65 20.62
N MET A 257 -13.89 -1.64 19.86
CA MET A 257 -14.63 -1.18 18.70
C MET A 257 -14.04 -1.82 17.43
N LEU A 258 -14.86 -2.04 16.40
CA LEU A 258 -14.47 -2.64 15.13
C LEU A 258 -15.07 -1.84 13.97
N ILE A 259 -14.26 -1.45 12.99
CA ILE A 259 -14.73 -0.94 11.71
C ILE A 259 -15.30 -2.11 10.90
N GLU A 260 -16.57 -2.05 10.56
CA GLU A 260 -17.27 -3.13 9.83
C GLU A 260 -17.26 -2.92 8.32
N ASN A 261 -17.38 -1.70 7.84
CA ASN A 261 -17.45 -1.39 6.43
C ASN A 261 -16.06 -1.16 5.80
N THR A 262 -16.04 -1.13 4.47
CA THR A 262 -14.82 -0.88 3.69
C THR A 262 -14.70 0.60 3.34
N TYR A 263 -13.57 1.18 3.66
CA TYR A 263 -13.27 2.59 3.42
C TYR A 263 -12.06 2.77 2.51
N SER A 264 -12.01 3.90 1.82
CA SER A 264 -10.85 4.27 1.00
C SER A 264 -9.63 4.59 1.86
N ALA A 265 -8.44 4.57 1.25
CA ALA A 265 -7.20 4.92 1.93
C ALA A 265 -7.25 6.30 2.61
N GLY A 266 -7.81 7.31 1.94
CA GLY A 266 -7.95 8.65 2.52
C GLY A 266 -8.88 8.69 3.73
N GLU A 267 -9.97 7.91 3.72
CA GLU A 267 -10.90 7.81 4.85
C GLU A 267 -10.25 7.08 6.03
N LEU A 268 -9.53 5.98 5.80
CA LEU A 268 -8.76 5.30 6.84
C LEU A 268 -7.66 6.20 7.42
N MET A 269 -6.94 6.94 6.59
CA MET A 269 -5.99 7.95 7.05
C MET A 269 -6.66 9.04 7.91
N GLY A 270 -7.87 9.45 7.55
CA GLY A 270 -8.66 10.40 8.33
C GLY A 270 -9.04 9.86 9.71
N ILE A 271 -9.45 8.59 9.79
CA ILE A 271 -9.71 7.89 11.05
C ILE A 271 -8.42 7.81 11.88
N PHE A 272 -7.30 7.45 11.26
CA PHE A 272 -5.99 7.35 11.92
C PHE A 272 -5.54 8.66 12.56
N LYS A 273 -5.84 9.81 11.97
CA LYS A 273 -5.56 11.12 12.58
C LYS A 273 -6.21 11.33 13.96
N LYS A 274 -7.29 10.61 14.23
CA LYS A 274 -8.00 10.73 15.52
C LYS A 274 -7.46 9.75 16.58
N LEU A 275 -6.63 8.79 16.19
CA LEU A 275 -6.05 7.80 17.09
C LEU A 275 -4.82 8.37 17.82
N ARG A 276 -4.55 7.80 18.99
CA ARG A 276 -3.37 8.16 19.77
C ARG A 276 -2.12 7.41 19.32
N LEU A 277 -2.26 6.13 18.93
CA LEU A 277 -1.20 5.25 18.47
C LEU A 277 -1.83 4.10 17.65
N LEU A 278 -1.06 3.48 16.76
CA LEU A 278 -1.47 2.32 15.97
C LEU A 278 -0.52 1.14 16.19
N ALA A 279 -1.05 -0.05 16.53
CA ALA A 279 -0.34 -1.31 16.37
C ALA A 279 -0.61 -1.84 14.95
N ALA A 280 0.44 -1.90 14.11
CA ALA A 280 0.30 -2.06 12.67
C ALA A 280 1.02 -3.31 12.16
N MET A 281 0.26 -4.28 11.63
CA MET A 281 0.79 -5.51 11.04
C MET A 281 0.85 -5.43 9.50
N ARG A 282 -0.07 -4.69 8.86
CA ARG A 282 -0.08 -4.59 7.40
C ARG A 282 0.83 -3.47 6.90
N LEU A 283 1.59 -3.74 5.83
CA LEU A 283 2.48 -2.74 5.22
C LEU A 283 1.78 -1.40 4.97
N HIS A 284 0.61 -1.41 4.32
CA HIS A 284 -0.10 -0.16 4.04
C HIS A 284 -0.71 0.49 5.28
N SER A 285 -0.94 -0.24 6.39
CA SER A 285 -1.32 0.42 7.64
C SER A 285 -0.18 1.24 8.22
N LEU A 286 1.08 0.78 8.07
CA LEU A 286 2.27 1.59 8.41
C LEU A 286 2.36 2.84 7.53
N VAL A 287 2.19 2.68 6.21
CA VAL A 287 2.24 3.81 5.26
C VAL A 287 1.15 4.84 5.53
N TYR A 288 -0.09 4.40 5.80
CA TYR A 288 -1.21 5.31 6.10
C TYR A 288 -0.98 6.05 7.41
N ALA A 289 -0.56 5.35 8.46
CA ALA A 289 -0.27 5.98 9.74
C ALA A 289 0.90 6.98 9.63
N ALA A 290 1.97 6.61 8.93
CA ALA A 290 3.08 7.52 8.66
C ALA A 290 2.63 8.76 7.90
N SER A 291 1.80 8.60 6.86
CA SER A 291 1.30 9.72 6.03
C SER A 291 0.52 10.76 6.83
N VAL A 292 -0.04 10.39 7.97
CA VAL A 292 -0.75 11.29 8.91
C VAL A 292 0.00 11.56 10.20
N ASN A 293 1.26 11.14 10.27
CA ASN A 293 2.15 11.34 11.42
C ASN A 293 1.61 10.71 12.73
N LEU A 294 0.96 9.56 12.62
CA LEU A 294 0.48 8.77 13.77
C LEU A 294 1.58 7.83 14.25
N PRO A 295 2.07 7.97 15.50
CA PRO A 295 3.03 7.02 16.06
C PRO A 295 2.49 5.59 16.07
N MET A 296 3.39 4.61 15.92
CA MET A 296 2.97 3.22 15.80
C MET A 296 3.96 2.22 16.39
N VAL A 297 3.44 1.03 16.68
CA VAL A 297 4.21 -0.18 16.99
C VAL A 297 4.12 -1.11 15.78
N GLY A 298 5.25 -1.59 15.28
CA GLY A 298 5.30 -2.53 14.17
C GLY A 298 5.02 -3.96 14.62
N ILE A 299 4.20 -4.70 13.86
CA ILE A 299 4.03 -6.16 14.04
C ILE A 299 4.57 -6.82 12.78
N ILE A 300 5.80 -7.31 12.86
CA ILE A 300 6.59 -7.81 11.72
C ILE A 300 6.18 -9.26 11.44
N TYR A 301 5.79 -9.54 10.21
CA TYR A 301 5.46 -10.88 9.73
C TYR A 301 6.14 -11.25 8.41
N ASP A 302 6.77 -10.28 7.77
CA ASP A 302 7.57 -10.49 6.55
C ASP A 302 8.66 -9.41 6.42
N PRO A 303 9.71 -9.65 5.60
CA PRO A 303 10.83 -8.71 5.44
C PRO A 303 10.45 -7.32 4.91
N LYS A 304 9.31 -7.19 4.18
CA LYS A 304 8.88 -5.88 3.65
C LYS A 304 8.28 -5.00 4.74
N VAL A 305 7.58 -5.61 5.71
CA VAL A 305 7.09 -4.91 6.90
C VAL A 305 8.26 -4.48 7.77
N GLU A 306 9.25 -5.37 7.96
CA GLU A 306 10.48 -5.08 8.70
C GLU A 306 11.22 -3.88 8.10
N ALA A 307 11.50 -3.91 6.79
CA ALA A 307 12.15 -2.80 6.10
C ALA A 307 11.38 -1.48 6.24
N MET A 308 10.05 -1.50 6.15
CA MET A 308 9.23 -0.29 6.32
C MET A 308 9.29 0.24 7.76
N VAL A 309 9.31 -0.64 8.76
CA VAL A 309 9.49 -0.27 10.17
C VAL A 309 10.83 0.44 10.37
N GLU A 310 11.91 -0.08 9.78
CA GLU A 310 13.24 0.53 9.82
C GLU A 310 13.27 1.89 9.08
N GLU A 311 12.77 1.95 7.85
CA GLU A 311 12.74 3.16 7.02
C GLU A 311 11.94 4.30 7.67
N LEU A 312 10.87 3.98 8.37
CA LEU A 312 10.05 4.95 9.12
C LEU A 312 10.68 5.33 10.48
N GLY A 313 11.72 4.63 10.91
CA GLY A 313 12.39 4.88 12.20
C GLY A 313 11.57 4.43 13.41
N ILE A 314 10.70 3.43 13.22
CA ILE A 314 9.89 2.84 14.28
C ILE A 314 10.80 1.94 15.12
N LYS A 315 10.97 2.27 16.40
CA LYS A 315 11.82 1.51 17.32
C LYS A 315 11.10 0.36 18.01
N GLU A 316 9.81 0.53 18.22
CA GLU A 316 8.97 -0.44 18.89
C GLU A 316 8.34 -1.36 17.85
N ALA A 317 8.82 -2.59 17.81
CA ALA A 317 8.27 -3.63 16.96
C ALA A 317 8.38 -4.99 17.65
N VAL A 318 7.50 -5.91 17.24
CA VAL A 318 7.50 -7.30 17.65
C VAL A 318 7.46 -8.22 16.44
N ASP A 319 8.07 -9.39 16.55
CA ASP A 319 7.94 -10.46 15.56
C ASP A 319 6.66 -11.27 15.84
N VAL A 320 5.77 -11.41 14.84
CA VAL A 320 4.45 -12.03 15.01
C VAL A 320 4.53 -13.51 15.44
N GLU A 321 5.61 -14.22 15.11
CA GLU A 321 5.75 -15.63 15.44
C GLU A 321 6.19 -15.82 16.91
N ASN A 322 6.99 -14.90 17.43
CA ASN A 322 7.70 -15.09 18.70
C ASN A 322 7.24 -14.16 19.84
N PHE A 323 6.43 -13.12 19.56
CA PHE A 323 6.04 -12.16 20.60
C PHE A 323 5.18 -12.80 21.71
N THR A 324 5.22 -12.17 22.90
CA THR A 324 4.25 -12.41 23.96
C THR A 324 3.27 -11.25 24.06
N ALA A 325 2.13 -11.47 24.70
CA ALA A 325 1.14 -10.41 24.90
C ALA A 325 1.73 -9.26 25.74
N GLU A 326 2.51 -9.61 26.75
CA GLU A 326 3.21 -8.67 27.62
C GLU A 326 4.24 -7.83 26.84
N GLU A 327 5.00 -8.46 25.93
CA GLU A 327 5.97 -7.73 25.11
C GLU A 327 5.30 -6.68 24.21
N LEU A 328 4.21 -7.03 23.52
CA LEU A 328 3.48 -6.07 22.69
C LEU A 328 2.84 -4.97 23.54
N TYR A 329 2.33 -5.31 24.73
CA TYR A 329 1.83 -4.34 25.71
C TYR A 329 2.92 -3.35 26.14
N GLU A 330 4.09 -3.83 26.57
CA GLU A 330 5.22 -3.01 27.02
C GLU A 330 5.73 -2.10 25.87
N LYS A 331 5.88 -2.65 24.65
CA LYS A 331 6.27 -1.86 23.48
C LYS A 331 5.24 -0.77 23.18
N THR A 332 3.95 -1.05 23.35
CA THR A 332 2.88 -0.08 23.16
C THR A 332 2.96 1.04 24.19
N LEU A 333 3.15 0.72 25.48
CA LEU A 333 3.34 1.73 26.52
C LEU A 333 4.60 2.57 26.31
N LEU A 334 5.71 1.94 25.93
CA LEU A 334 6.96 2.64 25.61
C LEU A 334 6.79 3.59 24.43
N ALA A 335 5.98 3.21 23.43
CA ALA A 335 5.65 4.09 22.32
C ALA A 335 4.80 5.28 22.75
N LEU A 336 3.88 5.09 23.70
CA LEU A 336 3.02 6.14 24.24
C LEU A 336 3.77 7.15 25.12
N ASP A 337 4.79 6.75 25.84
CA ASP A 337 5.58 7.62 26.72
C ASP A 337 6.37 8.70 25.95
N ASN A 338 6.65 8.51 24.67
CA ASN A 338 7.51 9.39 23.88
C ASN A 338 6.85 9.87 22.57
N LEU A 339 5.55 10.09 22.56
CA LEU A 339 4.76 10.38 21.35
C LEU A 339 5.33 11.55 20.52
N GLU A 340 5.68 12.67 21.16
CA GLU A 340 6.15 13.86 20.43
C GLU A 340 7.47 13.59 19.69
N LYS A 341 8.44 12.97 20.36
CA LYS A 341 9.70 12.59 19.72
C LYS A 341 9.49 11.58 18.58
N ARG A 342 8.53 10.67 18.74
CA ARG A 342 8.20 9.70 17.68
C ARG A 342 7.54 10.37 16.49
N ARG A 343 6.65 11.33 16.73
CA ARG A 343 6.05 12.15 15.67
C ARG A 343 7.09 12.94 14.89
N GLU A 344 8.07 13.51 15.58
CA GLU A 344 9.18 14.24 14.94
C GLU A 344 9.97 13.32 14.00
N ILE A 345 10.49 12.21 14.49
CA ILE A 345 11.24 11.22 13.70
C ILE A 345 10.41 10.69 12.53
N LEU A 346 9.16 10.31 12.81
CA LEU A 346 8.24 9.77 11.80
C LEU A 346 7.94 10.82 10.72
N GLY A 347 7.72 12.08 11.12
CA GLY A 347 7.44 13.19 10.20
C GLY A 347 8.61 13.46 9.26
N GLU A 348 9.85 13.48 9.77
CA GLU A 348 11.05 13.64 8.95
C GLU A 348 11.22 12.50 7.93
N ASN A 349 11.08 11.26 8.38
CA ASN A 349 11.22 10.09 7.51
C ASN A 349 10.08 10.02 6.48
N THR A 350 8.85 10.32 6.89
CA THR A 350 7.69 10.35 5.97
C THR A 350 7.85 11.44 4.90
N GLU A 351 8.38 12.61 5.25
CA GLU A 351 8.62 13.65 4.24
C GLU A 351 9.70 13.24 3.23
N LYS A 352 10.76 12.56 3.67
CA LYS A 352 11.74 11.93 2.75
C LYS A 352 11.05 10.96 1.79
N MET A 353 10.22 10.04 2.32
CA MET A 353 9.45 9.09 1.49
C MET A 353 8.53 9.81 0.51
N ARG A 354 7.88 10.90 0.92
CA ARG A 354 7.02 11.70 0.05
C ARG A 354 7.79 12.35 -1.10
N GLN A 355 9.00 12.86 -0.84
CA GLN A 355 9.85 13.42 -1.89
C GLN A 355 10.35 12.32 -2.85
N GLU A 356 10.77 11.18 -2.32
CA GLU A 356 11.15 10.02 -3.15
C GLU A 356 9.96 9.52 -3.99
N SER A 357 8.75 9.48 -3.44
CA SER A 357 7.54 9.08 -4.16
C SER A 357 7.24 9.99 -5.36
N LYS A 358 7.43 11.31 -5.23
CA LYS A 358 7.21 12.27 -6.33
C LYS A 358 8.11 12.01 -7.53
N LYS A 359 9.32 11.49 -7.33
CA LYS A 359 10.24 11.13 -8.42
C LYS A 359 9.63 10.14 -9.42
N ASN A 360 8.70 9.29 -8.98
CA ASN A 360 8.00 8.36 -9.88
C ASN A 360 7.25 9.11 -11.00
N VAL A 361 6.58 10.18 -10.63
CA VAL A 361 5.83 11.03 -11.58
C VAL A 361 6.78 11.78 -12.50
N ASP A 362 7.86 12.35 -11.96
CA ASP A 362 8.86 13.08 -12.75
C ASP A 362 9.52 12.17 -13.79
N ILE A 363 9.80 10.92 -13.43
CA ILE A 363 10.35 9.91 -14.34
C ILE A 363 9.34 9.57 -15.43
N ALA A 364 8.06 9.39 -15.09
CA ALA A 364 7.01 9.12 -16.06
C ALA A 364 6.84 10.29 -17.06
N LEU A 365 6.89 11.54 -16.57
CA LEU A 365 6.84 12.75 -17.41
C LEU A 365 8.03 12.81 -18.39
N ARG A 366 9.24 12.55 -17.92
CA ARG A 366 10.43 12.47 -18.80
C ARG A 366 10.26 11.43 -19.91
N LEU A 367 9.66 10.29 -19.60
CA LEU A 367 9.36 9.26 -20.62
C LEU A 367 8.29 9.70 -21.62
N LEU A 368 7.36 10.56 -21.24
CA LEU A 368 6.38 11.18 -22.12
C LEU A 368 6.95 12.32 -22.95
N GLY A 369 8.22 12.69 -22.75
CA GLY A 369 8.90 13.79 -23.44
C GLY A 369 8.60 15.17 -22.87
N GLU A 370 8.11 15.22 -21.65
CA GLU A 370 7.85 16.46 -20.88
C GLU A 370 9.04 16.77 -19.96
N LYS A 371 9.28 18.07 -19.71
CA LYS A 371 10.35 18.56 -18.81
C LYS A 371 9.76 18.99 -17.48
#